data_47942c1be15199c0d92f874dae3ce32a
#
_entry.id   47942c1be15199c0d92f874dae3ce32a
#
_cell.length_a   1.000
_cell.length_b   1.000
_cell.length_c   1.000
_cell.angle_alpha   90.00
_cell.angle_beta   90.00
_cell.angle_gamma   90.00
#
_symmetry.space_group_name_H-M   'P 1'
#
loop_
_entity.id
_entity.type
_entity.pdbx_description
1 polymer ?
#
loop_
_entity_poly.entity_id
_entity_poly.type
_entity_poly.pdbx_seq_one_letter_code
_entity_poly.pdbx_strand_id
1 'polypeptide(L)'
;QHLSLILVIILIFQKVFKNLKYLKSDEFLIILSLISTSFALIILELMTINEKFIFFVIPIFIGFSHIYYEKYFKDKKFILYFFLLLSISSSAWYYYNYIDSRKFLSLEKTIIKKAVNAKVLDKRFNNLKWISILYPNHPKKEIVNLKKAMEIIKKDDRNKTIVTDYQFISIFLETYDNSPNRVWHEGANYPYESNKYYNSYKKFFIEKLKEKKIEIIYTIGPLWGEDNPDNVVKPLSNQKCVKKTVIMNILNSYLLKDCEDLK
;
A
#
# COMPACT_ATOMS: atom_id res chain seq x y z
N GLN A 1 -11.98 3.02 21.05
CA GLN A 1 -12.92 3.14 19.89
C GLN A 1 -13.93 1.98 19.90
N HIS A 2 -13.50 0.72 19.96
CA HIS A 2 -14.42 -0.42 20.02
C HIS A 2 -15.32 -0.37 21.25
N LEU A 3 -14.83 0.11 22.39
CA LEU A 3 -15.59 0.24 23.61
C LEU A 3 -16.74 1.25 23.47
N SER A 4 -16.52 2.37 22.81
CA SER A 4 -17.56 3.37 22.55
C SER A 4 -18.66 2.83 21.63
N LEU A 5 -18.26 2.06 20.60
CA LEU A 5 -19.20 1.40 19.70
C LEU A 5 -20.07 0.37 20.46
N ILE A 6 -19.44 -0.46 21.30
CA ILE A 6 -20.13 -1.45 22.12
C ILE A 6 -21.11 -0.77 23.08
N LEU A 7 -20.72 0.33 23.73
CA LEU A 7 -21.60 1.08 24.62
C LEU A 7 -22.81 1.65 23.88
N VAL A 8 -22.62 2.21 22.68
CA VAL A 8 -23.72 2.71 21.85
C VAL A 8 -24.67 1.58 21.46
N ILE A 9 -24.16 0.41 21.08
CA ILE A 9 -24.97 -0.76 20.74
C ILE A 9 -25.79 -1.20 21.96
N ILE A 10 -25.19 -1.30 23.15
CA ILE A 10 -25.89 -1.68 24.38
C ILE A 10 -27.01 -0.70 24.70
N LEU A 11 -26.76 0.61 24.60
CA LEU A 11 -27.77 1.64 24.85
C LEU A 11 -28.95 1.55 23.88
N ILE A 12 -28.68 1.26 22.60
CA ILE A 12 -29.72 1.06 21.60
C ILE A 12 -30.57 -0.16 21.92
N PHE A 13 -29.94 -1.29 22.23
CA PHE A 13 -30.67 -2.51 22.64
C PHE A 13 -31.55 -2.24 23.85
N GLN A 14 -31.05 -1.56 24.86
CA GLN A 14 -31.87 -1.20 26.03
C GLN A 14 -33.09 -0.34 25.66
N LYS A 15 -32.95 0.60 24.73
CA LYS A 15 -34.07 1.44 24.25
C LYS A 15 -35.09 0.64 23.44
N VAL A 16 -34.61 -0.21 22.53
CA VAL A 16 -35.46 -1.09 21.73
C VAL A 16 -36.27 -2.04 22.63
N PHE A 17 -35.65 -2.67 23.64
CA PHE A 17 -36.33 -3.55 24.57
C PHE A 17 -37.39 -2.82 25.41
N LYS A 18 -37.15 -1.55 25.76
CA LYS A 18 -38.14 -0.75 26.50
C LYS A 18 -39.29 -0.27 25.63
N ASN A 19 -39.08 -0.03 24.34
CA ASN A 19 -40.12 0.47 23.47
C ASN A 19 -39.83 0.08 21.99
N LEU A 20 -40.55 -0.93 21.51
CA LEU A 20 -40.41 -1.41 20.13
C LEU A 20 -40.76 -0.34 19.06
N LYS A 21 -41.53 0.70 19.39
CA LYS A 21 -41.82 1.82 18.47
C LYS A 21 -40.55 2.62 18.15
N TYR A 22 -39.52 2.54 18.98
CA TYR A 22 -38.22 3.17 18.73
C TYR A 22 -37.56 2.68 17.45
N LEU A 23 -37.78 1.45 17.01
CA LEU A 23 -37.28 0.90 15.75
C LEU A 23 -37.72 1.69 14.51
N LYS A 24 -38.85 2.43 14.63
CA LYS A 24 -39.40 3.26 13.53
C LYS A 24 -38.98 4.73 13.65
N SER A 25 -38.15 5.09 14.60
CA SER A 25 -37.68 6.47 14.79
C SER A 25 -36.54 6.82 13.86
N ASP A 26 -36.50 8.07 13.41
CA ASP A 26 -35.35 8.59 12.62
C ASP A 26 -34.05 8.47 13.39
N GLU A 27 -34.11 8.63 14.71
CA GLU A 27 -32.95 8.45 15.60
C GLU A 27 -32.36 7.04 15.49
N PHE A 28 -33.21 6.00 15.52
CA PHE A 28 -32.77 4.62 15.35
C PHE A 28 -32.13 4.39 13.97
N LEU A 29 -32.74 4.90 12.90
CA LEU A 29 -32.24 4.75 11.53
C LEU A 29 -30.86 5.41 11.36
N ILE A 30 -30.68 6.60 11.93
CA ILE A 30 -29.38 7.30 11.88
C ILE A 30 -28.30 6.49 12.60
N ILE A 31 -28.58 6.00 13.80
CA ILE A 31 -27.64 5.24 14.58
C ILE A 31 -27.30 3.91 13.91
N LEU A 32 -28.31 3.21 13.38
CA LEU A 32 -28.12 1.97 12.65
C LEU A 32 -27.21 2.19 11.43
N SER A 33 -27.43 3.29 10.69
CA SER A 33 -26.58 3.66 9.54
C SER A 33 -25.14 3.92 9.98
N LEU A 34 -24.92 4.63 11.07
CA LEU A 34 -23.57 4.89 11.60
C LEU A 34 -22.86 3.62 12.05
N ILE A 35 -23.56 2.72 12.74
CA ILE A 35 -23.00 1.43 13.16
C ILE A 35 -22.64 0.59 11.94
N SER A 36 -23.57 0.49 10.97
CA SER A 36 -23.34 -0.29 9.73
C SER A 36 -22.15 0.25 8.94
N THR A 37 -22.04 1.57 8.79
CA THR A 37 -20.91 2.22 8.14
C THR A 37 -19.59 1.94 8.88
N SER A 38 -19.62 1.97 10.21
CA SER A 38 -18.43 1.68 11.02
C SER A 38 -17.96 0.23 10.85
N PHE A 39 -18.87 -0.73 10.84
CA PHE A 39 -18.55 -2.13 10.56
C PHE A 39 -18.00 -2.31 9.14
N ALA A 40 -18.60 -1.66 8.14
CA ALA A 40 -18.09 -1.71 6.76
C ALA A 40 -16.66 -1.17 6.67
N LEU A 41 -16.36 -0.07 7.35
CA LEU A 41 -15.00 0.50 7.40
C LEU A 41 -14.01 -0.39 8.13
N ILE A 42 -14.40 -1.02 9.23
CA ILE A 42 -13.55 -2.00 9.94
C ILE A 42 -13.22 -3.19 9.02
N ILE A 43 -14.23 -3.72 8.31
CA ILE A 43 -14.00 -4.81 7.36
C ILE A 43 -13.05 -4.36 6.24
N LEU A 44 -13.26 -3.16 5.70
CA LEU A 44 -12.39 -2.60 4.68
C LEU A 44 -10.96 -2.43 5.16
N GLU A 45 -10.75 -1.97 6.40
CA GLU A 45 -9.43 -1.88 7.03
C GLU A 45 -8.75 -3.23 7.15
N LEU A 46 -9.48 -4.24 7.59
CA LEU A 46 -8.96 -5.61 7.70
C LEU A 46 -8.58 -6.19 6.34
N MET A 47 -9.35 -5.89 5.29
CA MET A 47 -9.08 -6.37 3.94
C MET A 47 -7.93 -5.63 3.25
N THR A 48 -7.75 -4.35 3.54
CA THR A 48 -6.76 -3.50 2.85
C THR A 48 -5.49 -3.27 3.67
N ILE A 49 -5.44 -3.77 4.91
CA ILE A 49 -4.35 -3.52 5.88
C ILE A 49 -4.11 -2.00 6.06
N ASN A 50 -5.17 -1.22 5.91
CA ASN A 50 -5.10 0.24 5.98
C ASN A 50 -5.89 0.77 7.19
N GLU A 51 -5.20 0.99 8.29
CA GLU A 51 -5.77 1.39 9.59
C GLU A 51 -6.34 2.83 9.63
N LYS A 52 -6.53 3.48 8.49
CA LYS A 52 -6.87 4.93 8.45
C LYS A 52 -8.35 5.22 8.24
N PHE A 53 -9.13 4.30 7.69
CA PHE A 53 -10.52 4.59 7.29
C PHE A 53 -11.44 4.91 8.46
N ILE A 54 -11.28 4.24 9.60
CA ILE A 54 -12.11 4.48 10.78
C ILE A 54 -11.99 5.91 11.33
N PHE A 55 -10.84 6.58 11.08
CA PHE A 55 -10.63 7.95 11.57
C PHE A 55 -11.51 8.98 10.88
N PHE A 56 -12.01 8.72 9.67
CA PHE A 56 -12.94 9.61 8.98
C PHE A 56 -14.30 9.70 9.68
N VAL A 57 -14.69 8.68 10.43
CA VAL A 57 -15.97 8.67 11.18
C VAL A 57 -15.85 9.21 12.61
N ILE A 58 -14.66 9.39 13.15
CA ILE A 58 -14.47 9.90 14.52
C ILE A 58 -15.18 11.26 14.76
N PRO A 59 -15.04 12.28 13.89
CA PRO A 59 -15.74 13.54 14.09
C PRO A 59 -17.26 13.39 14.13
N ILE A 60 -17.78 12.48 13.31
CA ILE A 60 -19.21 12.16 13.26
C ILE A 60 -19.65 11.54 14.58
N PHE A 61 -18.91 10.54 15.08
CA PHE A 61 -19.19 9.92 16.38
C PHE A 61 -19.11 10.89 17.54
N ILE A 62 -18.14 11.80 17.53
CA ILE A 62 -18.03 12.84 18.57
C ILE A 62 -19.25 13.76 18.54
N GLY A 63 -19.65 14.23 17.36
CA GLY A 63 -20.85 15.04 17.20
C GLY A 63 -22.12 14.36 17.71
N PHE A 64 -22.33 13.09 17.31
CA PHE A 64 -23.46 12.31 17.81
C PHE A 64 -23.38 12.05 19.32
N SER A 65 -22.23 11.74 19.87
CA SER A 65 -22.04 11.55 21.31
C SER A 65 -22.41 12.80 22.09
N HIS A 66 -22.08 13.99 21.56
CA HIS A 66 -22.44 15.26 22.17
C HIS A 66 -23.96 15.51 22.14
N ILE A 67 -24.62 15.29 20.99
CA ILE A 67 -26.08 15.41 20.87
C ILE A 67 -26.79 14.46 21.86
N TYR A 68 -26.31 13.21 21.96
CA TYR A 68 -26.86 12.22 22.89
C TYR A 68 -26.63 12.61 24.36
N TYR A 69 -25.46 13.15 24.66
CA TYR A 69 -25.17 13.64 26.01
C TYR A 69 -26.16 14.77 26.40
N GLU A 70 -26.34 15.78 25.53
CA GLU A 70 -27.27 16.87 25.77
C GLU A 70 -28.72 16.36 25.95
N LYS A 71 -29.13 15.39 25.14
CA LYS A 71 -30.50 14.85 25.18
C LYS A 71 -30.80 13.99 26.40
N TYR A 72 -29.83 13.21 26.90
CA TYR A 72 -30.11 12.14 27.89
C TYR A 72 -29.31 12.26 29.18
N PHE A 73 -28.24 13.02 29.22
CA PHE A 73 -27.29 13.07 30.34
C PHE A 73 -26.83 14.48 30.72
N LYS A 74 -27.57 15.52 30.31
CA LYS A 74 -27.21 16.93 30.50
C LYS A 74 -26.79 17.28 31.92
N ASP A 75 -27.44 16.67 32.92
CA ASP A 75 -27.17 16.92 34.34
C ASP A 75 -25.95 16.17 34.87
N LYS A 76 -25.37 15.27 34.07
CA LYS A 76 -24.24 14.42 34.48
C LYS A 76 -22.93 14.88 33.84
N LYS A 77 -22.46 16.08 34.16
CA LYS A 77 -21.21 16.68 33.62
C LYS A 77 -20.00 15.75 33.65
N PHE A 78 -19.94 14.83 34.65
CA PHE A 78 -18.89 13.83 34.73
C PHE A 78 -18.80 12.95 33.45
N ILE A 79 -19.92 12.57 32.86
CA ILE A 79 -19.97 11.75 31.63
C ILE A 79 -19.33 12.53 30.46
N LEU A 80 -19.62 13.83 30.33
CA LEU A 80 -19.03 14.67 29.31
C LEU A 80 -17.50 14.78 29.46
N TYR A 81 -17.03 15.06 30.68
CA TYR A 81 -15.59 15.14 30.94
C TYR A 81 -14.88 13.81 30.72
N PHE A 82 -15.51 12.69 31.08
CA PHE A 82 -14.96 11.36 30.83
C PHE A 82 -14.79 11.08 29.32
N PHE A 83 -15.81 11.37 28.50
CA PHE A 83 -15.72 11.21 27.05
C PHE A 83 -14.70 12.16 26.40
N LEU A 84 -14.61 13.41 26.87
CA LEU A 84 -13.61 14.37 26.43
C LEU A 84 -12.19 13.88 26.72
N LEU A 85 -11.94 13.43 27.95
CA LEU A 85 -10.64 12.89 28.34
C LEU A 85 -10.28 11.66 27.51
N LEU A 86 -11.23 10.73 27.32
CA LEU A 86 -11.03 9.52 26.53
C LEU A 86 -10.73 9.86 25.06
N SER A 87 -11.41 10.84 24.47
CA SER A 87 -11.18 11.28 23.10
C SER A 87 -9.81 11.93 22.94
N ILE A 88 -9.42 12.81 23.84
CA ILE A 88 -8.10 13.47 23.84
C ILE A 88 -6.99 12.43 24.01
N SER A 89 -7.14 11.53 25.00
CA SER A 89 -6.14 10.49 25.27
C SER A 89 -6.00 9.52 24.10
N SER A 90 -7.11 9.09 23.47
CA SER A 90 -7.09 8.22 22.30
C SER A 90 -6.43 8.91 21.10
N SER A 91 -6.75 10.19 20.87
CA SER A 91 -6.17 10.97 19.76
C SER A 91 -4.68 11.19 19.97
N ALA A 92 -4.25 11.52 21.20
CA ALA A 92 -2.84 11.67 21.53
C ALA A 92 -2.09 10.34 21.36
N TRP A 93 -2.63 9.24 21.90
CA TRP A 93 -2.04 7.91 21.75
C TRP A 93 -1.89 7.51 20.29
N TYR A 94 -2.94 7.76 19.48
CA TYR A 94 -2.90 7.49 18.05
C TYR A 94 -1.86 8.36 17.35
N TYR A 95 -1.82 9.65 17.64
CA TYR A 95 -0.83 10.56 17.04
C TYR A 95 0.60 10.07 17.27
N TYR A 96 0.94 9.71 18.52
CA TYR A 96 2.29 9.24 18.84
C TYR A 96 2.63 7.89 18.20
N ASN A 97 1.71 6.94 18.19
CA ASN A 97 2.00 5.59 17.71
C ASN A 97 1.88 5.44 16.19
N TYR A 98 1.00 6.21 15.55
CA TYR A 98 0.69 5.99 14.13
C TYR A 98 1.00 7.18 13.22
N ILE A 99 0.97 8.40 13.71
CA ILE A 99 1.28 9.57 12.89
C ILE A 99 2.74 9.98 13.06
N ASP A 100 3.21 10.20 14.28
CA ASP A 100 4.57 10.66 14.51
C ASP A 100 5.60 9.55 14.26
N SER A 101 5.37 8.34 14.78
CA SER A 101 6.26 7.19 14.56
C SER A 101 6.23 6.68 13.12
N ARG A 102 5.09 6.81 12.43
CA ARG A 102 4.90 6.39 11.04
C ARG A 102 4.90 7.56 10.05
N LYS A 103 5.38 8.71 10.45
CA LYS A 103 5.48 9.93 9.62
C LYS A 103 6.09 9.68 8.25
N PHE A 104 6.97 8.68 8.19
CA PHE A 104 7.57 8.17 6.98
C PHE A 104 7.44 6.65 6.97
N LEU A 105 6.20 6.15 6.82
CA LEU A 105 5.86 4.71 6.91
C LEU A 105 6.80 3.83 6.07
N SER A 106 7.11 4.28 4.86
CA SER A 106 8.04 3.58 3.96
C SER A 106 9.52 3.76 4.35
N LEU A 107 9.81 4.49 5.41
CA LEU A 107 11.16 4.80 5.86
C LEU A 107 11.46 4.29 7.27
N GLU A 108 10.66 3.36 7.79
CA GLU A 108 10.97 2.65 9.03
C GLU A 108 12.40 2.07 8.93
N LYS A 109 13.14 2.15 10.03
CA LYS A 109 14.55 1.70 10.10
C LYS A 109 15.55 2.51 9.27
N THR A 110 15.15 3.61 8.61
CA THR A 110 16.08 4.49 7.91
C THR A 110 16.57 5.63 8.79
N ILE A 111 17.78 6.10 8.54
CA ILE A 111 18.33 7.26 9.22
C ILE A 111 18.20 8.45 8.27
N ILE A 112 17.12 9.23 8.39
CA ILE A 112 16.79 10.36 7.48
C ILE A 112 17.97 11.33 7.31
N LYS A 113 18.80 11.50 8.34
CA LYS A 113 20.01 12.34 8.27
C LYS A 113 21.02 11.88 7.22
N LYS A 114 21.00 10.59 6.83
CA LYS A 114 21.86 10.03 5.76
C LYS A 114 21.30 10.25 4.36
N ALA A 115 20.10 10.79 4.22
CA ALA A 115 19.49 11.03 2.94
C ALA A 115 20.39 11.94 2.06
N VAL A 116 20.51 11.58 0.79
CA VAL A 116 21.32 12.30 -0.19
C VAL A 116 20.41 13.13 -1.12
N ASN A 117 20.98 14.13 -1.82
CA ASN A 117 20.22 14.90 -2.76
C ASN A 117 19.88 14.05 -4.00
N ALA A 118 18.60 13.95 -4.31
CA ALA A 118 18.10 13.15 -5.43
C ALA A 118 18.43 13.74 -6.81
N LYS A 119 18.95 14.97 -6.89
CA LYS A 119 19.48 15.59 -8.12
C LYS A 119 20.54 14.72 -8.82
N VAL A 120 21.24 13.87 -8.06
CA VAL A 120 22.22 12.91 -8.63
C VAL A 120 21.56 11.94 -9.60
N LEU A 121 20.31 11.57 -9.34
CA LEU A 121 19.54 10.69 -10.21
C LEU A 121 19.05 11.44 -11.46
N ASP A 122 18.36 12.58 -11.23
CA ASP A 122 17.87 13.44 -12.28
C ASP A 122 17.72 14.89 -11.79
N LYS A 123 17.97 15.88 -12.67
CA LYS A 123 17.88 17.32 -12.37
C LYS A 123 16.48 17.72 -11.89
N ARG A 124 15.44 17.05 -12.35
CA ARG A 124 14.03 17.27 -11.93
C ARG A 124 13.81 17.04 -10.45
N PHE A 125 14.65 16.23 -9.80
CA PHE A 125 14.61 15.97 -8.36
C PHE A 125 15.47 16.94 -7.53
N ASN A 126 15.84 18.06 -8.08
CA ASN A 126 16.48 19.09 -7.27
C ASN A 126 15.56 19.45 -6.10
N ASN A 127 16.09 19.60 -4.90
CA ASN A 127 15.39 19.83 -3.63
C ASN A 127 14.72 18.60 -2.99
N LEU A 128 14.74 17.43 -3.62
CA LEU A 128 14.31 16.19 -2.97
C LEU A 128 15.50 15.49 -2.31
N LYS A 129 15.22 14.86 -1.17
CA LYS A 129 16.19 13.98 -0.50
C LYS A 129 15.82 12.53 -0.80
N TRP A 130 16.83 11.74 -1.11
CA TRP A 130 16.70 10.31 -1.41
C TRP A 130 17.18 9.47 -0.23
N ILE A 131 16.34 8.58 0.22
CA ILE A 131 16.63 7.48 1.12
C ILE A 131 15.54 6.43 0.98
N SER A 132 15.88 5.15 1.05
CA SER A 132 14.92 4.04 1.00
C SER A 132 15.21 3.02 2.10
N ILE A 133 14.23 2.16 2.38
CA ILE A 133 14.39 1.02 3.28
C ILE A 133 15.32 -0.06 2.69
N LEU A 134 15.47 -0.08 1.37
CA LEU A 134 16.31 -1.06 0.67
C LEU A 134 17.81 -0.80 0.91
N TYR A 135 18.19 0.48 1.05
CA TYR A 135 19.57 0.89 1.32
C TYR A 135 19.63 1.92 2.47
N PRO A 136 19.17 1.59 3.66
CA PRO A 136 18.99 2.54 4.76
C PRO A 136 20.31 3.21 5.20
N ASN A 137 21.43 2.50 5.01
CA ASN A 137 22.76 2.98 5.39
C ASN A 137 23.59 3.54 4.22
N HIS A 138 23.23 3.23 2.99
CA HIS A 138 24.01 3.56 1.78
C HIS A 138 23.19 4.16 0.65
N PRO A 139 22.37 5.23 0.89
CA PRO A 139 21.49 5.81 -0.11
C PRO A 139 22.23 6.38 -1.33
N LYS A 140 23.48 6.82 -1.12
CA LYS A 140 24.34 7.29 -2.23
C LYS A 140 24.70 6.15 -3.19
N LYS A 141 24.97 4.95 -2.67
CA LYS A 141 25.27 3.77 -3.49
C LYS A 141 24.05 3.35 -4.30
N GLU A 142 22.87 3.37 -3.66
CA GLU A 142 21.61 3.07 -4.31
C GLU A 142 21.36 4.00 -5.50
N ILE A 143 21.37 5.31 -5.27
CA ILE A 143 21.05 6.31 -6.31
C ILE A 143 22.02 6.26 -7.50
N VAL A 144 23.31 6.01 -7.25
CA VAL A 144 24.32 5.84 -8.30
C VAL A 144 24.07 4.57 -9.12
N ASN A 145 23.72 3.48 -8.45
CA ASN A 145 23.39 2.23 -9.13
C ASN A 145 22.11 2.35 -9.96
N LEU A 146 21.07 2.99 -9.44
CA LEU A 146 19.84 3.26 -10.18
C LEU A 146 20.11 4.10 -11.44
N LYS A 147 20.94 5.15 -11.32
CA LYS A 147 21.32 5.97 -12.47
C LYS A 147 22.00 5.13 -13.55
N LYS A 148 22.97 4.30 -13.18
CA LYS A 148 23.65 3.39 -14.12
C LYS A 148 22.69 2.40 -14.76
N ALA A 149 21.79 1.81 -13.98
CA ALA A 149 20.77 0.89 -14.49
C ALA A 149 19.88 1.57 -15.54
N MET A 150 19.41 2.79 -15.27
CA MET A 150 18.60 3.56 -16.21
C MET A 150 19.38 3.91 -17.50
N GLU A 151 20.66 4.26 -17.39
CA GLU A 151 21.51 4.54 -18.57
C GLU A 151 21.67 3.29 -19.46
N ILE A 152 21.80 2.10 -18.88
CA ILE A 152 21.87 0.84 -19.61
C ILE A 152 20.54 0.56 -20.32
N ILE A 153 19.42 0.67 -19.61
CA ILE A 153 18.08 0.40 -20.16
C ILE A 153 17.73 1.40 -21.26
N LYS A 154 18.10 2.68 -21.11
CA LYS A 154 17.83 3.72 -22.09
C LYS A 154 18.54 3.47 -23.42
N LYS A 155 19.72 2.83 -23.39
CA LYS A 155 20.49 2.50 -24.59
C LYS A 155 19.99 1.27 -25.34
N ASP A 156 19.07 0.52 -24.76
CA ASP A 156 18.50 -0.67 -25.37
C ASP A 156 17.24 -0.30 -26.15
N ASP A 157 17.25 -0.47 -27.46
CA ASP A 157 16.14 -0.11 -28.35
C ASP A 157 15.08 -1.22 -28.47
N ARG A 158 15.32 -2.40 -27.87
CA ARG A 158 14.37 -3.52 -27.89
C ARG A 158 13.08 -3.17 -27.17
N ASN A 159 11.99 -3.83 -27.60
CA ASN A 159 10.72 -3.70 -26.89
C ASN A 159 10.82 -4.37 -25.51
N LYS A 160 10.69 -3.58 -24.46
CA LYS A 160 11.05 -3.96 -23.10
C LYS A 160 9.94 -3.71 -22.12
N THR A 161 9.96 -4.47 -21.01
CA THR A 161 9.22 -4.16 -19.79
C THR A 161 10.17 -4.14 -18.60
N ILE A 162 9.80 -3.39 -17.56
CA ILE A 162 10.62 -3.21 -16.37
C ILE A 162 9.81 -3.67 -15.15
N VAL A 163 10.38 -4.59 -14.40
CA VAL A 163 9.84 -5.06 -13.12
C VAL A 163 10.63 -4.41 -12.00
N THR A 164 9.98 -3.53 -11.24
CA THR A 164 10.65 -2.76 -10.19
C THR A 164 9.67 -2.11 -9.25
N ASP A 165 10.06 -1.92 -7.99
CA ASP A 165 9.35 -1.07 -7.03
C ASP A 165 9.63 0.42 -7.23
N TYR A 166 10.65 0.76 -8.02
CA TYR A 166 10.97 2.14 -8.38
C TYR A 166 10.09 2.62 -9.53
N GLN A 167 8.80 2.82 -9.27
CA GLN A 167 7.77 3.11 -10.28
C GLN A 167 8.02 4.36 -11.14
N PHE A 168 8.87 5.27 -10.68
CA PHE A 168 9.24 6.49 -11.41
C PHE A 168 10.20 6.24 -12.58
N ILE A 169 10.80 5.06 -12.70
CA ILE A 169 11.86 4.77 -13.70
C ILE A 169 11.36 4.98 -15.13
N SER A 170 10.14 4.55 -15.44
CA SER A 170 9.55 4.76 -16.77
C SER A 170 9.45 6.24 -17.15
N ILE A 171 9.18 7.11 -16.18
CA ILE A 171 9.11 8.57 -16.39
C ILE A 171 10.48 9.15 -16.79
N PHE A 172 11.56 8.63 -16.19
CA PHE A 172 12.92 9.09 -16.50
C PHE A 172 13.48 8.53 -17.78
N LEU A 173 13.07 7.33 -18.13
CA LEU A 173 13.47 6.72 -19.39
C LEU A 173 12.78 7.39 -20.59
N GLU A 174 11.72 8.17 -20.34
CA GLU A 174 10.91 8.81 -21.39
C GLU A 174 10.41 7.78 -22.43
N THR A 175 10.26 6.54 -21.99
CA THR A 175 9.81 5.42 -22.80
C THR A 175 8.50 4.88 -22.25
N TYR A 176 7.65 4.40 -23.15
CA TYR A 176 6.44 3.73 -22.74
C TYR A 176 6.80 2.41 -22.05
N ASP A 177 6.36 2.25 -20.81
CA ASP A 177 6.52 0.99 -20.10
C ASP A 177 5.38 0.04 -20.49
N ASN A 178 5.73 -1.04 -21.16
CA ASN A 178 4.81 -2.08 -21.58
C ASN A 178 4.47 -3.05 -20.44
N SER A 179 4.64 -2.65 -19.18
CA SER A 179 4.39 -3.51 -18.03
C SER A 179 2.97 -4.07 -18.01
N PRO A 180 2.79 -5.38 -17.78
CA PRO A 180 1.48 -6.00 -17.58
C PRO A 180 0.80 -5.50 -16.29
N ASN A 181 1.57 -5.15 -15.28
CA ASN A 181 1.11 -4.64 -14.00
C ASN A 181 1.66 -3.23 -13.73
N ARG A 182 0.89 -2.42 -12.99
CA ARG A 182 1.34 -1.09 -12.58
C ARG A 182 2.35 -1.12 -11.42
N VAL A 183 2.21 -2.10 -10.54
CA VAL A 183 3.06 -2.31 -9.36
C VAL A 183 3.30 -3.80 -9.17
N TRP A 184 4.39 -4.14 -8.47
CA TRP A 184 4.87 -5.51 -8.35
C TRP A 184 4.98 -5.93 -6.87
N HIS A 185 3.85 -5.87 -6.13
CA HIS A 185 3.77 -6.35 -4.75
C HIS A 185 3.23 -7.79 -4.73
N GLU A 186 4.04 -8.71 -4.22
CA GLU A 186 3.66 -10.10 -4.06
C GLU A 186 2.45 -10.26 -3.13
N GLY A 187 1.54 -11.13 -3.50
CA GLY A 187 0.28 -11.33 -2.80
C GLY A 187 -0.81 -10.28 -3.06
N ALA A 188 -0.45 -9.07 -3.49
CA ALA A 188 -1.40 -8.00 -3.80
C ALA A 188 -1.64 -7.85 -5.31
N ASN A 189 -0.58 -7.71 -6.10
CA ASN A 189 -0.67 -7.45 -7.54
C ASN A 189 -0.31 -8.66 -8.40
N TYR A 190 0.45 -9.59 -7.84
CA TYR A 190 0.66 -10.92 -8.41
C TYR A 190 0.64 -11.97 -7.30
N PRO A 191 0.14 -13.19 -7.56
CA PRO A 191 -0.05 -14.20 -6.54
C PRO A 191 1.26 -14.90 -6.17
N TYR A 192 1.35 -15.36 -4.91
CA TYR A 192 2.36 -16.33 -4.49
C TYR A 192 2.24 -17.64 -5.27
N GLU A 193 3.34 -18.39 -5.42
CA GLU A 193 3.33 -19.70 -6.09
C GLU A 193 2.36 -20.69 -5.44
N SER A 194 2.13 -20.60 -4.13
CA SER A 194 1.17 -21.42 -3.40
C SER A 194 -0.31 -21.02 -3.62
N ASN A 195 -0.57 -19.89 -4.27
CA ASN A 195 -1.93 -19.42 -4.49
C ASN A 195 -2.62 -20.23 -5.58
N LYS A 196 -3.89 -20.60 -5.37
CA LYS A 196 -4.70 -21.37 -6.32
C LYS A 196 -4.83 -20.71 -7.71
N TYR A 197 -4.66 -19.40 -7.80
CA TYR A 197 -4.74 -18.65 -9.05
C TYR A 197 -3.38 -18.44 -9.74
N TYR A 198 -2.28 -18.96 -9.18
CA TYR A 198 -0.94 -18.74 -9.73
C TYR A 198 -0.80 -19.17 -11.19
N ASN A 199 -1.34 -20.34 -11.55
CA ASN A 199 -1.29 -20.82 -12.94
C ASN A 199 -2.08 -19.94 -13.90
N SER A 200 -3.23 -19.42 -13.49
CA SER A 200 -4.01 -18.47 -14.29
C SER A 200 -3.27 -17.15 -14.47
N TYR A 201 -2.60 -16.66 -13.43
CA TYR A 201 -1.75 -15.47 -13.51
C TYR A 201 -0.55 -15.70 -14.44
N LYS A 202 0.12 -16.84 -14.32
CA LYS A 202 1.23 -17.21 -15.20
C LYS A 202 0.81 -17.16 -16.69
N LYS A 203 -0.33 -17.75 -17.02
CA LYS A 203 -0.88 -17.71 -18.37
C LYS A 203 -1.14 -16.28 -18.83
N PHE A 204 -1.85 -15.48 -18.01
CA PHE A 204 -2.10 -14.07 -18.27
C PHE A 204 -0.81 -13.29 -18.51
N PHE A 205 0.19 -13.48 -17.67
CA PHE A 205 1.49 -12.78 -17.78
C PHE A 205 2.19 -13.07 -19.10
N ILE A 206 2.26 -14.36 -19.49
CA ILE A 206 2.84 -14.81 -20.75
C ILE A 206 2.06 -14.23 -21.95
N GLU A 207 0.73 -14.29 -21.91
CA GLU A 207 -0.12 -13.73 -22.97
C GLU A 207 0.11 -12.23 -23.15
N LYS A 208 0.26 -11.49 -22.04
CA LYS A 208 0.54 -10.05 -22.09
C LYS A 208 1.93 -9.73 -22.64
N LEU A 209 2.93 -10.52 -22.33
CA LEU A 209 4.26 -10.36 -22.93
C LEU A 209 4.23 -10.59 -24.44
N LYS A 210 3.50 -11.61 -24.91
CA LYS A 210 3.32 -11.88 -26.34
C LYS A 210 2.54 -10.78 -27.05
N GLU A 211 1.38 -10.39 -26.50
CA GLU A 211 0.52 -9.33 -27.04
C GLU A 211 1.30 -8.03 -27.26
N LYS A 212 2.14 -7.69 -26.28
CA LYS A 212 2.96 -6.48 -26.31
C LYS A 212 4.30 -6.68 -27.00
N LYS A 213 4.57 -7.85 -27.57
CA LYS A 213 5.81 -8.19 -28.30
C LYS A 213 7.07 -7.88 -27.48
N ILE A 214 7.07 -8.20 -26.21
CA ILE A 214 8.20 -7.93 -25.31
C ILE A 214 9.37 -8.86 -25.68
N GLU A 215 10.53 -8.26 -25.94
CA GLU A 215 11.77 -8.98 -26.31
C GLU A 215 12.68 -9.17 -25.10
N ILE A 216 12.60 -8.25 -24.11
CA ILE A 216 13.45 -8.27 -22.92
C ILE A 216 12.70 -7.74 -21.71
N ILE A 217 12.91 -8.41 -20.57
CA ILE A 217 12.45 -7.97 -19.26
C ILE A 217 13.65 -7.53 -18.43
N TYR A 218 13.60 -6.33 -17.88
CA TYR A 218 14.55 -5.87 -16.88
C TYR A 218 13.96 -5.96 -15.48
N THR A 219 14.72 -6.50 -14.53
CA THR A 219 14.37 -6.44 -13.11
C THR A 219 15.33 -5.50 -12.40
N ILE A 220 14.79 -4.49 -11.69
CA ILE A 220 15.58 -3.51 -10.94
C ILE A 220 15.13 -3.50 -9.50
N GLY A 221 16.06 -3.76 -8.60
CA GLY A 221 15.81 -3.74 -7.16
C GLY A 221 16.84 -4.54 -6.39
N PRO A 222 16.65 -4.72 -5.09
CA PRO A 222 17.46 -5.64 -4.32
C PRO A 222 17.18 -7.06 -4.84
N LEU A 223 18.21 -7.74 -5.29
CA LEU A 223 18.11 -9.12 -5.80
C LEU A 223 18.21 -10.15 -4.67
N TRP A 224 17.68 -9.79 -3.49
CA TRP A 224 17.66 -10.64 -2.29
C TRP A 224 16.37 -10.42 -1.50
N GLY A 225 15.95 -11.44 -0.76
CA GLY A 225 14.77 -11.38 0.10
C GLY A 225 13.44 -11.59 -0.65
N GLU A 226 12.37 -11.33 0.07
CA GLU A 226 11.00 -11.52 -0.43
C GLU A 226 10.64 -10.49 -1.51
N ASP A 227 11.17 -9.27 -1.39
CA ASP A 227 10.94 -8.17 -2.35
C ASP A 227 11.83 -8.26 -3.60
N ASN A 228 12.39 -9.44 -3.89
CA ASN A 228 13.22 -9.61 -5.06
C ASN A 228 12.38 -9.55 -6.35
N PRO A 229 12.59 -8.56 -7.25
CA PRO A 229 11.82 -8.41 -8.47
C PRO A 229 11.96 -9.60 -9.43
N ASP A 230 12.99 -10.43 -9.27
CA ASP A 230 13.13 -11.66 -10.04
C ASP A 230 12.03 -12.68 -9.73
N ASN A 231 11.37 -12.59 -8.58
CA ASN A 231 10.24 -13.45 -8.24
C ASN A 231 9.09 -13.31 -9.25
N VAL A 232 8.88 -12.11 -9.78
CA VAL A 232 7.88 -11.86 -10.83
C VAL A 232 8.17 -12.63 -12.10
N VAL A 233 9.45 -12.86 -12.42
CA VAL A 233 9.90 -13.50 -13.66
C VAL A 233 10.05 -15.03 -13.50
N LYS A 234 9.94 -15.56 -12.28
CA LYS A 234 10.01 -17.02 -12.03
C LYS A 234 9.14 -17.87 -12.95
N PRO A 235 7.89 -17.47 -13.30
CA PRO A 235 7.07 -18.23 -14.25
C PRO A 235 7.76 -18.51 -15.58
N LEU A 236 8.73 -17.68 -15.96
CA LEU A 236 9.49 -17.79 -17.20
C LEU A 236 10.83 -18.53 -17.03
N SER A 237 11.33 -18.68 -15.80
CA SER A 237 12.68 -19.18 -15.52
C SER A 237 12.92 -20.63 -16.04
N ASN A 238 11.85 -21.42 -16.13
CA ASN A 238 11.90 -22.80 -16.62
C ASN A 238 11.75 -22.91 -18.14
N GLN A 239 11.61 -21.81 -18.85
CA GLN A 239 11.50 -21.78 -20.30
C GLN A 239 12.89 -21.79 -20.93
N LYS A 240 13.19 -22.78 -21.77
CA LYS A 240 14.50 -22.92 -22.44
C LYS A 240 14.87 -21.71 -23.31
N CYS A 241 13.87 -20.98 -23.78
CA CYS A 241 14.04 -19.80 -24.61
C CYS A 241 14.37 -18.51 -23.82
N VAL A 242 14.28 -18.54 -22.49
CA VAL A 242 14.53 -17.36 -21.64
C VAL A 242 15.97 -17.36 -21.15
N LYS A 243 16.74 -16.35 -21.53
CA LYS A 243 18.13 -16.20 -21.07
C LYS A 243 18.27 -15.11 -20.04
N LYS A 244 18.54 -15.49 -18.80
CA LYS A 244 18.89 -14.55 -17.72
C LYS A 244 20.33 -14.08 -17.83
N THR A 245 20.55 -12.78 -17.67
CA THR A 245 21.87 -12.17 -17.56
C THR A 245 21.89 -11.21 -16.37
N VAL A 246 22.85 -11.41 -15.47
CA VAL A 246 23.13 -10.49 -14.36
C VAL A 246 24.01 -9.37 -14.90
N ILE A 247 23.48 -8.15 -14.93
CA ILE A 247 24.20 -6.99 -15.49
C ILE A 247 24.95 -6.26 -14.38
N MET A 248 24.29 -6.09 -13.24
CA MET A 248 24.88 -5.46 -12.04
C MET A 248 24.09 -5.85 -10.79
N ASN A 249 24.59 -5.49 -9.60
CA ASN A 249 24.00 -5.89 -8.30
C ASN A 249 22.51 -5.61 -8.12
N ILE A 250 21.92 -4.70 -8.89
CA ILE A 250 20.52 -4.32 -8.81
C ILE A 250 19.77 -4.49 -10.13
N LEU A 251 20.43 -5.01 -11.16
CA LEU A 251 19.86 -5.08 -12.50
C LEU A 251 20.13 -6.44 -13.13
N ASN A 252 19.06 -7.19 -13.39
CA ASN A 252 19.11 -8.35 -14.28
C ASN A 252 18.32 -8.08 -15.56
N SER A 253 18.61 -8.85 -16.59
CA SER A 253 17.81 -8.92 -17.80
C SER A 253 17.42 -10.36 -18.13
N TYR A 254 16.24 -10.50 -18.72
CA TYR A 254 15.68 -11.76 -19.22
C TYR A 254 15.34 -11.56 -20.69
N LEU A 255 16.17 -12.09 -21.55
CA LEU A 255 15.96 -12.07 -23.00
C LEU A 255 14.96 -13.16 -23.38
N LEU A 256 13.91 -12.76 -24.09
CA LEU A 256 12.81 -13.64 -24.56
C LEU A 256 12.99 -14.03 -26.02
N LYS A 257 14.21 -14.26 -26.48
CA LYS A 257 14.52 -14.53 -27.87
C LYS A 257 13.93 -15.87 -28.29
N ASP A 258 13.21 -15.87 -29.42
CA ASP A 258 12.65 -17.05 -30.06
C ASP A 258 11.69 -17.86 -29.16
N CYS A 259 11.00 -17.19 -28.27
CA CYS A 259 10.00 -17.81 -27.40
C CYS A 259 8.61 -17.90 -28.06
N GLU A 260 8.53 -18.45 -29.28
CA GLU A 260 7.23 -18.73 -29.93
C GLU A 260 6.37 -19.68 -29.09
N ASP A 261 7.02 -20.56 -28.33
CA ASP A 261 6.41 -21.59 -27.49
C ASP A 261 6.38 -21.24 -25.99
N LEU A 262 6.32 -19.96 -25.60
CA LEU A 262 6.05 -19.62 -24.20
C LEU A 262 4.72 -20.25 -23.77
N LYS A 263 4.79 -21.36 -23.05
CA LYS A 263 3.63 -22.12 -22.53
C LYS A 263 3.32 -21.78 -21.08
#